data_e89a0b4fec29af924bf438cf5ed546f7
#
_entry.id   e89a0b4fec29af924bf438cf5ed546f7
#
_cell.length_a   1.000
_cell.length_b   1.000
_cell.length_c   1.000
_cell.angle_alpha   90.00
_cell.angle_beta   90.00
_cell.angle_gamma   90.00
#
_symmetry.space_group_name_H-M   'P 1'
#
loop_
_entity.id
_entity.type
_entity.pdbx_description
1 polymer ?
#
loop_
_entity_poly.entity_id
_entity_poly.type
_entity_poly.pdbx_seq_one_letter_code
_entity_poly.pdbx_strand_id
1 'polypeptide(L)'
;EALLLAQMREEQAALDSARRTLLDQQRVEYIAQIKSAVENKWIRPADLRKGLKTEVQVSQIPGGVVTDVTVTISSGNVAFDRSVVNAIRKASPLPLPKDPALFTRNLQFEFDPED
;
A
#
# COMPACT_ATOMS: atom_id res chain seq x y z
N GLU A 1 -3.87 -3.35 -46.21
CA GLU A 1 -3.03 -2.54 -45.32
C GLU A 1 -3.80 -1.96 -44.14
N ALA A 2 -4.97 -1.35 -44.42
CA ALA A 2 -5.78 -0.79 -43.33
C ALA A 2 -6.25 -1.86 -42.33
N LEU A 3 -6.61 -3.05 -42.83
CA LEU A 3 -7.02 -4.16 -41.99
C LEU A 3 -5.86 -4.65 -41.12
N LEU A 4 -4.66 -4.76 -41.69
CA LEU A 4 -3.47 -5.19 -40.97
C LEU A 4 -3.12 -4.20 -39.83
N LEU A 5 -3.18 -2.90 -40.14
CA LEU A 5 -2.95 -1.85 -39.14
C LEU A 5 -3.98 -1.89 -38.02
N ALA A 6 -5.26 -2.14 -38.34
CA ALA A 6 -6.31 -2.28 -37.38
C ALA A 6 -6.08 -3.48 -36.47
N GLN A 7 -5.66 -4.63 -37.01
CA GLN A 7 -5.33 -5.81 -36.25
C GLN A 7 -4.13 -5.58 -35.34
N MET A 8 -3.10 -4.90 -35.79
CA MET A 8 -1.92 -4.56 -35.00
C MET A 8 -2.29 -3.65 -33.82
N ARG A 9 -3.18 -2.69 -34.02
CA ARG A 9 -3.69 -1.81 -32.98
C ARG A 9 -4.49 -2.57 -31.94
N GLU A 10 -5.33 -3.51 -32.38
CA GLU A 10 -6.12 -4.36 -31.48
C GLU A 10 -5.21 -5.24 -30.62
N GLU A 11 -4.19 -5.84 -31.22
CA GLU A 11 -3.22 -6.65 -30.49
C GLU A 11 -2.46 -5.82 -29.46
N GLN A 12 -2.01 -4.63 -29.85
CA GLN A 12 -1.30 -3.72 -28.96
C GLN A 12 -2.18 -3.29 -27.79
N ALA A 13 -3.45 -2.96 -28.08
CA ALA A 13 -4.40 -2.59 -27.04
C ALA A 13 -4.65 -3.73 -26.06
N ALA A 14 -4.74 -4.98 -26.56
CA ALA A 14 -4.91 -6.16 -25.72
C ALA A 14 -3.69 -6.40 -24.83
N LEU A 15 -2.48 -6.24 -25.37
CA LEU A 15 -1.24 -6.38 -24.60
C LEU A 15 -1.12 -5.30 -23.52
N ASP A 16 -1.44 -4.06 -23.86
CA ASP A 16 -1.42 -2.94 -22.92
C ASP A 16 -2.43 -3.15 -21.79
N SER A 17 -3.63 -3.65 -22.13
CA SER A 17 -4.67 -3.94 -21.16
C SER A 17 -4.24 -5.06 -20.20
N ALA A 18 -3.66 -6.14 -20.73
CA ALA A 18 -3.15 -7.25 -19.93
C ALA A 18 -2.04 -6.79 -18.98
N ARG A 19 -1.14 -5.94 -19.47
CA ARG A 19 -0.05 -5.37 -18.66
C ARG A 19 -0.59 -4.53 -17.51
N ARG A 20 -1.58 -3.67 -17.78
CA ARG A 20 -2.21 -2.85 -16.73
C ARG A 20 -2.86 -3.70 -15.67
N THR A 21 -3.59 -4.74 -16.08
CA THR A 21 -4.23 -5.67 -15.14
C THR A 21 -3.19 -6.33 -14.23
N LEU A 22 -2.08 -6.79 -14.78
CA LEU A 22 -1.01 -7.40 -14.01
C LEU A 22 -0.39 -6.41 -13.02
N LEU A 23 -0.10 -5.18 -13.47
CA LEU A 23 0.47 -4.16 -12.60
C LEU A 23 -0.50 -3.76 -11.49
N ASP A 24 -1.79 -3.67 -11.78
CA ASP A 24 -2.80 -3.36 -10.77
C ASP A 24 -2.89 -4.47 -9.72
N GLN A 25 -2.83 -5.73 -10.13
CA GLN A 25 -2.81 -6.87 -9.22
C GLN A 25 -1.56 -6.85 -8.33
N GLN A 26 -0.40 -6.58 -8.91
CA GLN A 26 0.86 -6.49 -8.16
C GLN A 26 0.86 -5.33 -7.19
N ARG A 27 0.22 -4.21 -7.54
CA ARG A 27 0.07 -3.06 -6.66
C ARG A 27 -0.80 -3.39 -5.45
N VAL A 28 -1.92 -4.08 -5.68
CA VAL A 28 -2.79 -4.54 -4.60
C VAL A 28 -2.03 -5.48 -3.66
N GLU A 29 -1.27 -6.43 -4.21
CA GLU A 29 -0.45 -7.33 -3.41
C GLU A 29 0.60 -6.57 -2.60
N TYR A 30 1.24 -5.59 -3.20
CA TYR A 30 2.26 -4.77 -2.54
C TYR A 30 1.69 -4.07 -1.31
N ILE A 31 0.56 -3.39 -1.48
CA ILE A 31 -0.11 -2.69 -0.37
C ILE A 31 -0.57 -3.69 0.69
N ALA A 32 -1.12 -4.84 0.29
CA ALA A 32 -1.54 -5.88 1.22
C ALA A 32 -0.37 -6.42 2.05
N GLN A 33 0.79 -6.61 1.44
CA GLN A 33 1.99 -7.06 2.15
C GLN A 33 2.47 -6.02 3.16
N ILE A 34 2.41 -4.73 2.80
CA ILE A 34 2.75 -3.64 3.72
C ILE A 34 1.79 -3.64 4.90
N LYS A 35 0.49 -3.74 4.66
CA LYS A 35 -0.52 -3.79 5.73
C LYS A 35 -0.29 -4.98 6.66
N SER A 36 0.01 -6.15 6.10
CA SER A 36 0.31 -7.35 6.89
C SER A 36 1.56 -7.18 7.75
N ALA A 37 2.62 -6.59 7.19
CA ALA A 37 3.85 -6.34 7.93
C ALA A 37 3.62 -5.36 9.10
N VAL A 38 2.83 -4.32 8.87
CA VAL A 38 2.46 -3.35 9.89
C VAL A 38 1.60 -4.00 10.97
N GLU A 39 0.61 -4.80 10.56
CA GLU A 39 -0.29 -5.51 11.47
C GLU A 39 0.50 -6.48 12.38
N ASN A 40 1.50 -7.16 11.85
CA ASN A 40 2.37 -8.05 12.64
C ASN A 40 3.15 -7.32 13.72
N LYS A 41 3.38 -6.03 13.57
CA LYS A 41 4.08 -5.18 14.55
C LYS A 41 3.12 -4.32 15.36
N TRP A 42 1.83 -4.39 15.07
CA TRP A 42 0.83 -3.57 15.74
C TRP A 42 0.54 -4.12 17.14
N ILE A 43 0.60 -3.23 18.11
CA ILE A 43 0.23 -3.53 19.49
C ILE A 43 -1.10 -2.84 19.75
N ARG A 44 -2.14 -3.64 19.97
CA ARG A 44 -3.49 -3.12 20.19
C ARG A 44 -3.53 -2.35 21.50
N PRO A 45 -3.89 -1.05 21.49
CA PRO A 45 -4.12 -0.32 22.75
C PRO A 45 -5.31 -0.90 23.54
N ALA A 46 -5.30 -0.69 24.85
CA ALA A 46 -6.39 -1.14 25.69
C ALA A 46 -7.66 -0.33 25.45
N ASP A 47 -8.81 -0.95 25.70
CA ASP A 47 -10.13 -0.31 25.68
C ASP A 47 -10.55 0.31 24.35
N LEU A 48 -10.06 -0.24 23.23
CA LEU A 48 -10.48 0.19 21.91
C LEU A 48 -11.75 -0.55 21.47
N ARG A 49 -12.67 0.19 20.85
CA ARG A 49 -13.75 -0.44 20.11
C ARG A 49 -13.19 -1.00 18.80
N LYS A 50 -13.84 -2.03 18.26
CA LYS A 50 -13.49 -2.60 16.94
C LYS A 50 -13.91 -1.67 15.80
N GLY A 51 -13.33 -1.86 14.64
CA GLY A 51 -13.69 -1.14 13.45
C GLY A 51 -13.05 0.24 13.30
N LEU A 52 -12.08 0.58 14.16
CA LEU A 52 -11.32 1.81 13.99
C LEU A 52 -10.40 1.70 12.78
N LYS A 53 -10.32 2.79 12.04
CA LYS A 53 -9.44 2.87 10.88
C LYS A 53 -8.82 4.26 10.79
N THR A 54 -7.61 4.31 10.27
CA THR A 54 -6.89 5.56 10.04
C THR A 54 -6.24 5.52 8.67
N GLU A 55 -6.13 6.66 8.03
CA GLU A 55 -5.42 6.81 6.78
C GLU A 55 -4.07 7.44 7.06
N VAL A 56 -3.01 6.83 6.53
CA VAL A 56 -1.64 7.27 6.79
C VAL A 56 -0.89 7.49 5.49
N GLN A 57 0.06 8.41 5.54
CA GLN A 57 1.03 8.62 4.49
C GLN A 57 2.40 8.26 5.04
N VAL A 58 3.09 7.35 4.36
CA VAL A 58 4.40 6.85 4.75
C VAL A 58 5.42 7.27 3.71
N SER A 59 6.48 7.90 4.14
CA SER A 59 7.62 8.21 3.29
C SER A 59 8.70 7.16 3.50
N GLN A 60 9.27 6.66 2.41
CA GLN A 60 10.31 5.65 2.44
C GLN A 60 11.36 5.91 1.36
N ILE A 61 12.58 5.43 1.64
CA ILE A 61 13.68 5.47 0.67
C ILE A 61 13.79 4.11 -0.04
N PRO A 62 14.52 4.01 -1.18
CA PRO A 62 14.78 2.72 -1.81
C PRO A 62 15.31 1.69 -0.81
N GLY A 63 14.76 0.50 -0.84
CA GLY A 63 15.01 -0.55 0.15
C GLY A 63 13.91 -0.67 1.19
N GLY A 64 12.94 0.25 1.21
CA GLY A 64 11.77 0.17 2.09
C GLY A 64 11.95 0.75 3.48
N VAL A 65 13.07 1.42 3.75
CA VAL A 65 13.31 2.06 5.06
C VAL A 65 12.41 3.27 5.21
N VAL A 66 11.59 3.27 6.27
CA VAL A 66 10.65 4.33 6.58
C VAL A 66 11.39 5.57 7.11
N THR A 67 11.14 6.72 6.51
CA THR A 67 11.74 7.99 6.92
C THR A 67 10.76 8.90 7.63
N ASP A 68 9.46 8.79 7.34
CA ASP A 68 8.43 9.59 7.99
C ASP A 68 7.07 8.91 7.90
N VAL A 69 6.20 9.18 8.88
CA VAL A 69 4.82 8.68 8.93
C VAL A 69 3.91 9.81 9.37
N THR A 70 2.88 10.10 8.59
CA THR A 70 1.90 11.13 8.89
C THR A 70 0.49 10.54 8.86
N VAL A 71 -0.31 10.81 9.89
CA VAL A 71 -1.73 10.46 9.88
C VAL A 71 -2.46 11.54 9.10
N THR A 72 -3.08 11.15 7.98
CA THR A 72 -3.82 12.08 7.11
C THR A 72 -5.29 12.13 7.47
N ILE A 73 -5.87 11.00 7.89
CA ILE A 73 -7.24 10.95 8.40
C ILE A 73 -7.22 10.13 9.70
N SER A 74 -7.51 10.80 10.80
CA SER A 74 -7.53 10.19 12.12
C SER A 74 -8.71 9.23 12.27
N SER A 75 -8.52 8.17 13.07
CA SER A 75 -9.59 7.28 13.48
C SER A 75 -10.58 7.95 14.46
N GLY A 76 -10.20 9.09 15.01
CA GLY A 76 -10.92 9.71 16.12
C GLY A 76 -10.42 9.26 17.50
N ASN A 77 -9.45 8.34 17.52
CA ASN A 77 -8.85 7.84 18.75
C ASN A 77 -7.34 8.02 18.69
N VAL A 78 -6.81 8.88 19.56
CA VAL A 78 -5.37 9.22 19.56
C VAL A 78 -4.49 8.01 19.87
N ALA A 79 -4.92 7.15 20.78
CA ALA A 79 -4.16 5.96 21.13
C ALA A 79 -4.06 4.98 19.96
N PHE A 80 -5.15 4.81 19.19
CA PHE A 80 -5.15 4.00 17.99
C PHE A 80 -4.21 4.60 16.93
N ASP A 81 -4.32 5.88 16.65
CA ASP A 81 -3.49 6.55 15.65
C ASP A 81 -2.00 6.42 16.00
N ARG A 82 -1.63 6.61 17.25
CA ARG A 82 -0.25 6.42 17.72
C ARG A 82 0.22 4.99 17.56
N SER A 83 -0.64 4.02 17.86
CA SER A 83 -0.30 2.60 17.74
C SER A 83 0.01 2.23 16.30
N VAL A 84 -0.71 2.79 15.34
CA VAL A 84 -0.49 2.58 13.91
C VAL A 84 0.85 3.19 13.48
N VAL A 85 1.14 4.41 13.87
CA VAL A 85 2.42 5.07 13.55
C VAL A 85 3.58 4.26 14.11
N ASN A 86 3.48 3.82 15.36
CA ASN A 86 4.52 2.99 15.99
C ASN A 86 4.71 1.66 15.27
N ALA A 87 3.61 1.01 14.86
CA ALA A 87 3.66 -0.24 14.11
C ALA A 87 4.37 -0.08 12.77
N ILE A 88 4.09 1.00 12.05
CA ILE A 88 4.74 1.29 10.76
C ILE A 88 6.24 1.49 10.96
N ARG A 89 6.65 2.25 11.96
CA ARG A 89 8.07 2.47 12.25
C ARG A 89 8.77 1.17 12.64
N LYS A 90 8.12 0.31 13.40
CA LYS A 90 8.67 -0.99 13.79
C LYS A 90 8.73 -1.98 12.63
N ALA A 91 7.86 -1.84 11.65
CA ALA A 91 7.82 -2.69 10.46
C ALA A 91 8.91 -2.34 9.45
N SER A 92 9.60 -1.20 9.62
CA SER A 92 10.68 -0.79 8.72
C SER A 92 11.87 -1.78 8.82
N PRO A 93 12.48 -2.19 7.69
CA PRO A 93 12.11 -1.84 6.31
C PRO A 93 10.84 -2.55 5.85
N LEU A 94 10.02 -1.83 5.09
CA LEU A 94 8.77 -2.38 4.58
C LEU A 94 9.02 -3.37 3.44
N PRO A 95 8.08 -4.31 3.18
CA PRO A 95 8.20 -5.19 2.03
C PRO A 95 8.36 -4.43 0.73
N LEU A 96 9.09 -5.01 -0.21
CA LEU A 96 9.33 -4.41 -1.52
C LEU A 96 8.36 -5.02 -2.54
N PRO A 97 7.95 -4.25 -3.57
CA PRO A 97 7.09 -4.78 -4.61
C PRO A 97 7.85 -5.77 -5.49
N LYS A 98 7.12 -6.68 -6.14
CA LYS A 98 7.71 -7.63 -7.10
C LYS A 98 8.34 -6.91 -8.28
N ASP A 99 7.66 -5.87 -8.79
CA ASP A 99 8.18 -5.02 -9.84
C ASP A 99 8.74 -3.74 -9.22
N PRO A 100 10.04 -3.46 -9.37
CA PRO A 100 10.64 -2.24 -8.82
C PRO A 100 9.97 -0.96 -9.28
N ALA A 101 9.31 -0.96 -10.44
CA ALA A 101 8.59 0.20 -10.95
C ALA A 101 7.38 0.57 -10.08
N LEU A 102 6.88 -0.36 -9.26
CA LEU A 102 5.78 -0.12 -8.33
C LEU A 102 6.23 0.51 -7.02
N PHE A 103 7.53 0.57 -6.76
CA PHE A 103 8.04 1.22 -5.56
C PHE A 103 7.64 2.69 -5.53
N THR A 104 7.07 3.12 -4.42
CA THR A 104 6.60 4.49 -4.25
C THR A 104 7.25 5.08 -3.00
N ARG A 105 7.89 6.24 -3.13
CA ARG A 105 8.51 6.92 -1.98
C ARG A 105 7.48 7.42 -0.98
N ASN A 106 6.30 7.79 -1.45
CA ASN A 106 5.21 8.25 -0.61
C ASN A 106 4.03 7.30 -0.77
N LEU A 107 3.85 6.44 0.21
CA LEU A 107 2.72 5.50 0.27
C LEU A 107 1.58 6.14 1.03
N GLN A 108 0.36 5.92 0.54
CA GLN A 108 -0.84 6.29 1.26
C GLN A 108 -1.77 5.08 1.33
N PHE A 109 -2.20 4.71 2.52
CA PHE A 109 -3.11 3.60 2.69
C PHE A 109 -3.93 3.74 3.96
N GLU A 110 -5.05 3.03 4.00
CA GLU A 110 -5.94 2.93 5.15
C GLU A 110 -5.56 1.69 5.97
N PHE A 111 -5.41 1.86 7.28
CA PHE A 111 -5.12 0.77 8.19
C PHE A 111 -6.33 0.50 9.07
N ASP A 112 -6.88 -0.70 8.93
CA ASP A 112 -8.12 -1.14 9.58
C ASP A 112 -7.97 -2.59 10.07
N PRO A 113 -7.10 -2.85 11.08
CA PRO A 113 -6.69 -4.21 11.44
C PRO A 113 -7.80 -5.08 12.00
N GLU A 114 -8.89 -4.49 12.48
CA GLU A 114 -10.01 -5.20 13.10
C GLU A 114 -11.33 -5.03 12.36
N ASP A 115 -11.23 -4.68 11.09
CA ASP A 115 -12.42 -4.51 10.25
C ASP A 115 -13.02 -5.85 9.81
#